data_c3bcb6b2b4a3e868c02441945a4ac6fd
#
_entry.id   c3bcb6b2b4a3e868c02441945a4ac6fd
#
_cell.length_a   1.000
_cell.length_b   1.000
_cell.length_c   1.000
_cell.angle_alpha   90.00
_cell.angle_beta   90.00
_cell.angle_gamma   90.00
#
_symmetry.space_group_name_H-M   'P 1'
#
loop_
_entity.id
_entity.type
_entity.pdbx_description
1 polymer ?
#
loop_
_entity_poly.entity_id
_entity_poly.type
_entity_poly.pdbx_seq_one_letter_code
_entity_poly.pdbx_strand_id
1 'polypeptide(L)'
;MMRAVPSAARFLGLSGLIPFVSLAALALLAPAPWGAAARGALAFYGAVILSFMGGCRWGLAAAGMGEGPALRPLALSVAPSLWAWGALMAPAPVDLGMLALGLLALFAADLRLTRDGGAPAWWPALRWPLTLGASISLALAMAA
;
A
#
# COMPACT_ATOMS: atom_id res chain seq x y z
N MET A 1 8.08 -12.66 23.04
CA MET A 1 9.08 -11.60 22.77
C MET A 1 8.72 -10.94 21.45
N MET A 2 8.12 -9.73 21.45
CA MET A 2 7.83 -9.00 20.21
C MET A 2 9.16 -8.64 19.56
N ARG A 3 9.48 -9.27 18.43
CA ARG A 3 10.67 -8.88 17.64
C ARG A 3 10.47 -7.45 17.14
N ALA A 4 11.42 -6.58 17.46
CA ALA A 4 11.41 -5.21 16.95
C ALA A 4 11.44 -5.19 15.42
N VAL A 5 10.80 -4.19 14.82
CA VAL A 5 10.86 -3.99 13.36
C VAL A 5 12.34 -3.85 12.96
N PRO A 6 12.84 -4.61 11.96
CA PRO A 6 14.20 -4.46 11.48
C PRO A 6 14.46 -3.02 11.03
N SER A 7 15.61 -2.45 11.42
CA SER A 7 15.95 -1.04 11.15
C SER A 7 15.92 -0.68 9.67
N ALA A 8 16.45 -1.57 8.82
CA ALA A 8 16.42 -1.40 7.36
C ALA A 8 14.99 -1.38 6.81
N ALA A 9 14.11 -2.27 7.27
CA ALA A 9 12.71 -2.31 6.85
C ALA A 9 11.96 -1.04 7.28
N ARG A 10 12.22 -0.56 8.51
CA ARG A 10 11.64 0.69 9.01
C ARG A 10 12.13 1.90 8.22
N PHE A 11 13.43 2.00 7.95
CA PHE A 11 14.01 3.10 7.18
C PHE A 11 13.44 3.16 5.76
N LEU A 12 13.51 2.05 5.02
CA LEU A 12 13.00 1.98 3.65
C LEU A 12 11.48 2.16 3.58
N GLY A 13 10.75 1.57 4.52
CA GLY A 13 9.30 1.74 4.59
C GLY A 13 8.90 3.20 4.80
N LEU A 14 9.47 3.87 5.81
CA LEU A 14 9.18 5.29 6.06
C LEU A 14 9.61 6.18 4.90
N SER A 15 10.75 5.91 4.26
CA SER A 15 11.17 6.62 3.04
C SER A 15 10.15 6.48 1.91
N GLY A 16 9.43 5.36 1.84
CA GLY A 16 8.33 5.14 0.89
C GLY A 16 7.14 6.09 1.07
N LEU A 17 7.01 6.78 2.20
CA LEU A 17 6.00 7.82 2.39
C LEU A 17 6.37 9.15 1.75
N ILE A 18 7.66 9.39 1.47
CA ILE A 18 8.11 10.67 0.89
C ILE A 18 7.39 10.98 -0.43
N PRO A 19 7.31 10.07 -1.43
CA PRO A 19 6.55 10.35 -2.64
C PRO A 19 5.06 10.57 -2.39
N PHE A 20 4.44 9.85 -1.45
CA PHE A 20 3.02 10.06 -1.11
C PHE A 20 2.77 11.48 -0.63
N VAL A 21 3.54 11.93 0.36
CA VAL A 21 3.37 13.26 0.97
C VAL A 21 3.74 14.37 -0.02
N SER A 22 4.86 14.24 -0.72
CA SER A 22 5.32 15.28 -1.65
C SER A 22 4.39 15.43 -2.87
N LEU A 23 3.93 14.32 -3.45
CA LEU A 23 3.02 14.35 -4.59
C LEU A 23 1.62 14.85 -4.19
N ALA A 24 1.12 14.48 -3.00
CA ALA A 24 -0.14 15.02 -2.49
C ALA A 24 -0.05 16.53 -2.25
N ALA A 25 1.04 17.02 -1.65
CA ALA A 25 1.27 18.45 -1.47
C ALA A 25 1.35 19.20 -2.81
N LEU A 26 2.08 18.65 -3.80
CA LEU A 26 2.16 19.24 -5.13
C LEU A 26 0.81 19.23 -5.85
N ALA A 27 0.03 18.15 -5.72
CA ALA A 27 -1.30 18.08 -6.32
C ALA A 27 -2.22 19.19 -5.81
N LEU A 28 -2.15 19.51 -4.50
CA LEU A 28 -2.99 20.51 -3.86
C LEU A 28 -2.49 21.95 -4.05
N LEU A 29 -1.16 22.17 -4.11
CA LEU A 29 -0.58 23.51 -4.01
C LEU A 29 0.02 24.02 -5.31
N ALA A 30 0.37 23.14 -6.26
CA ALA A 30 0.98 23.55 -7.49
C ALA A 30 -0.07 24.01 -8.53
N PRO A 31 0.23 25.08 -9.31
CA PRO A 31 -0.66 25.49 -10.39
C PRO A 31 -0.69 24.46 -11.53
N ALA A 32 -1.75 24.54 -12.36
CA ALA A 32 -1.82 23.75 -13.58
C ALA A 32 -0.64 24.10 -14.53
N PRO A 33 -0.05 23.11 -15.23
CA PRO A 33 -0.45 21.70 -15.28
C PRO A 33 0.19 20.80 -14.21
N TRP A 34 1.05 21.35 -13.35
CA TRP A 34 1.88 20.59 -12.42
C TRP A 34 1.09 19.86 -11.32
N GLY A 35 0.04 20.50 -10.80
CA GLY A 35 -0.85 19.87 -9.82
C GLY A 35 -1.52 18.62 -10.37
N ALA A 36 -2.09 18.71 -11.58
CA ALA A 36 -2.71 17.56 -12.24
C ALA A 36 -1.70 16.44 -12.55
N ALA A 37 -0.48 16.79 -12.98
CA ALA A 37 0.58 15.83 -13.21
C ALA A 37 1.02 15.12 -11.91
N ALA A 38 1.16 15.87 -10.82
CA ALA A 38 1.50 15.31 -9.51
C ALA A 38 0.42 14.37 -8.98
N ARG A 39 -0.86 14.71 -9.18
CA ARG A 39 -1.99 13.84 -8.85
C ARG A 39 -1.94 12.53 -9.62
N GLY A 40 -1.71 12.58 -10.94
CA GLY A 40 -1.54 11.39 -11.76
C GLY A 40 -0.37 10.51 -11.29
N ALA A 41 0.78 11.14 -11.02
CA ALA A 41 1.95 10.44 -10.48
C ALA A 41 1.66 9.77 -9.12
N LEU A 42 0.87 10.43 -8.26
CA LEU A 42 0.44 9.87 -6.98
C LEU A 42 -0.44 8.62 -7.17
N ALA A 43 -1.36 8.63 -8.14
CA ALA A 43 -2.18 7.47 -8.46
C ALA A 43 -1.30 6.28 -8.92
N PHE A 44 -0.36 6.51 -9.84
CA PHE A 44 0.57 5.47 -10.27
C PHE A 44 1.42 4.94 -9.11
N TYR A 45 1.97 5.83 -8.27
CA TYR A 45 2.78 5.41 -7.14
C TYR A 45 1.96 4.60 -6.13
N GLY A 46 0.74 5.01 -5.82
CA GLY A 46 -0.19 4.26 -4.96
C GLY A 46 -0.48 2.86 -5.50
N ALA A 47 -0.69 2.73 -6.81
CA ALA A 47 -0.92 1.43 -7.45
C ALA A 47 0.32 0.53 -7.39
N VAL A 48 1.51 1.08 -7.62
CA VAL A 48 2.79 0.35 -7.51
C VAL A 48 3.01 -0.15 -6.08
N ILE A 49 2.78 0.69 -5.08
CA ILE A 49 2.93 0.31 -3.68
C ILE A 49 1.91 -0.76 -3.27
N LEU A 50 0.65 -0.62 -3.69
CA LEU A 50 -0.38 -1.62 -3.40
C LEU A 50 -0.03 -2.98 -4.03
N SER A 51 0.45 -2.98 -5.27
CA SER A 51 0.92 -4.18 -5.97
C SER A 51 2.15 -4.80 -5.29
N PHE A 52 3.12 -3.98 -4.89
CA PHE A 52 4.30 -4.42 -4.16
C PHE A 52 3.94 -5.10 -2.84
N MET A 53 2.97 -4.56 -2.10
CA MET A 53 2.50 -5.17 -0.86
C MET A 53 1.81 -6.51 -1.09
N GLY A 54 1.09 -6.70 -2.19
CA GLY A 54 0.61 -8.01 -2.63
C GLY A 54 1.76 -8.99 -2.88
N GLY A 55 2.80 -8.53 -3.56
CA GLY A 55 4.03 -9.31 -3.79
C GLY A 55 4.75 -9.73 -2.50
N CYS A 56 4.76 -8.86 -1.47
CA CYS A 56 5.28 -9.23 -0.15
C CYS A 56 4.51 -10.42 0.45
N ARG A 57 3.19 -10.44 0.34
CA ARG A 57 2.36 -11.58 0.79
C ARG A 57 2.65 -12.85 0.00
N TRP A 58 2.84 -12.73 -1.31
CA TRP A 58 3.30 -13.83 -2.14
C TRP A 58 4.62 -14.41 -1.61
N GLY A 59 5.61 -13.54 -1.35
CA GLY A 59 6.90 -13.95 -0.80
C GLY A 59 6.80 -14.66 0.55
N LEU A 60 5.94 -14.17 1.46
CA LEU A 60 5.69 -14.82 2.75
C LEU A 60 5.10 -16.22 2.59
N ALA A 61 4.10 -16.38 1.73
CA ALA A 61 3.49 -17.68 1.45
C ALA A 61 4.50 -18.63 0.76
N ALA A 62 5.27 -18.15 -0.20
CA ALA A 62 6.29 -18.94 -0.89
C ALA A 62 7.42 -19.38 0.05
N ALA A 63 7.73 -18.58 1.08
CA ALA A 63 8.68 -18.92 2.14
C ALA A 63 8.12 -19.91 3.19
N GLY A 64 6.89 -20.40 3.00
CA GLY A 64 6.29 -21.41 3.87
C GLY A 64 5.63 -20.83 5.13
N MET A 65 5.37 -19.53 5.20
CA MET A 65 4.66 -18.93 6.34
C MET A 65 3.15 -19.18 6.27
N GLY A 66 2.53 -19.37 7.42
CA GLY A 66 1.09 -19.66 7.52
C GLY A 66 0.72 -20.98 6.85
N GLU A 67 -0.22 -20.93 5.91
CA GLU A 67 -0.62 -22.12 5.10
C GLU A 67 0.44 -22.54 4.07
N GLY A 68 1.53 -21.79 3.95
CA GLY A 68 2.57 -22.02 2.95
C GLY A 68 2.13 -21.69 1.51
N PRO A 69 2.77 -22.30 0.50
CA PRO A 69 2.51 -22.01 -0.92
C PRO A 69 1.25 -22.71 -1.45
N ALA A 70 0.14 -22.60 -0.72
CA ALA A 70 -1.15 -23.12 -1.14
C ALA A 70 -1.85 -22.15 -2.12
N LEU A 71 -2.82 -22.64 -2.87
CA LEU A 71 -3.53 -21.85 -3.88
C LEU A 71 -4.19 -20.59 -3.28
N ARG A 72 -4.82 -20.73 -2.12
CA ARG A 72 -5.55 -19.64 -1.47
C ARG A 72 -4.65 -18.46 -1.08
N PRO A 73 -3.56 -18.61 -0.29
CA PRO A 73 -2.69 -17.49 0.06
C PRO A 73 -2.00 -16.87 -1.16
N LEU A 74 -1.61 -17.65 -2.16
CA LEU A 74 -1.03 -17.15 -3.39
C LEU A 74 -2.04 -16.37 -4.22
N ALA A 75 -3.27 -16.85 -4.38
CA ALA A 75 -4.34 -16.14 -5.10
C ALA A 75 -4.71 -14.80 -4.39
N LEU A 76 -4.82 -14.82 -3.06
CA LEU A 76 -5.11 -13.60 -2.28
C LEU A 76 -3.97 -12.57 -2.38
N SER A 77 -2.75 -12.97 -2.63
CA SER A 77 -1.62 -12.05 -2.80
C SER A 77 -1.63 -11.31 -4.15
N VAL A 78 -2.33 -11.85 -5.15
CA VAL A 78 -2.49 -11.22 -6.48
C VAL A 78 -3.62 -10.18 -6.48
N ALA A 79 -4.62 -10.32 -5.61
CA ALA A 79 -5.79 -9.43 -5.56
C ALA A 79 -5.44 -7.94 -5.44
N PRO A 80 -4.44 -7.50 -4.63
CA PRO A 80 -4.05 -6.09 -4.56
C PRO A 80 -3.58 -5.51 -5.89
N SER A 81 -2.86 -6.31 -6.70
CA SER A 81 -2.38 -5.86 -8.01
C SER A 81 -3.52 -5.68 -9.01
N LEU A 82 -4.48 -6.60 -9.01
CA LEU A 82 -5.68 -6.49 -9.87
C LEU A 82 -6.56 -5.32 -9.43
N TRP A 83 -6.71 -5.10 -8.13
CA TRP A 83 -7.41 -3.94 -7.60
C TRP A 83 -6.74 -2.64 -7.99
N ALA A 84 -5.40 -2.55 -7.85
CA ALA A 84 -4.62 -1.38 -8.22
C ALA A 84 -4.74 -1.05 -9.72
N TRP A 85 -4.68 -2.08 -10.56
CA TRP A 85 -4.88 -1.94 -12.00
C TRP A 85 -6.28 -1.41 -12.33
N GLY A 86 -7.33 -1.99 -11.72
CA GLY A 86 -8.70 -1.52 -11.89
C GLY A 86 -8.91 -0.07 -11.39
N ALA A 87 -8.27 0.29 -10.27
CA ALA A 87 -8.32 1.65 -9.73
C ALA A 87 -7.77 2.68 -10.73
N LEU A 88 -6.66 2.37 -11.41
CA LEU A 88 -6.08 3.27 -12.41
C LEU A 88 -6.95 3.46 -13.66
N MET A 89 -7.95 2.61 -13.87
CA MET A 89 -8.92 2.75 -14.96
C MET A 89 -10.16 3.56 -14.55
N ALA A 90 -10.30 3.85 -13.27
CA ALA A 90 -11.40 4.66 -12.77
C ALA A 90 -11.15 6.16 -13.03
N PRO A 91 -12.22 6.97 -13.24
CA PRO A 91 -12.06 8.40 -13.40
C PRO A 91 -11.64 9.08 -12.09
N ALA A 92 -10.97 10.22 -12.20
CA ALA A 92 -10.67 11.08 -11.06
C ALA A 92 -11.97 11.61 -10.40
N PRO A 93 -12.03 11.73 -9.07
CA PRO A 93 -11.05 11.35 -8.05
C PRO A 93 -11.22 9.92 -7.51
N VAL A 94 -12.06 9.09 -8.15
CA VAL A 94 -12.43 7.74 -7.69
C VAL A 94 -11.21 6.81 -7.62
N ASP A 95 -10.28 6.96 -8.57
CA ASP A 95 -9.02 6.20 -8.64
C ASP A 95 -8.21 6.27 -7.31
N LEU A 96 -8.01 7.48 -6.77
CA LEU A 96 -7.28 7.68 -5.52
C LEU A 96 -8.04 7.09 -4.32
N GLY A 97 -9.36 7.23 -4.29
CA GLY A 97 -10.22 6.63 -3.28
C GLY A 97 -10.16 5.10 -3.28
N MET A 98 -10.18 4.49 -4.47
CA MET A 98 -10.03 3.03 -4.62
C MET A 98 -8.65 2.55 -4.16
N LEU A 99 -7.58 3.30 -4.45
CA LEU A 99 -6.23 2.97 -3.98
C LEU A 99 -6.12 3.07 -2.46
N ALA A 100 -6.66 4.13 -1.85
CA ALA A 100 -6.70 4.28 -0.40
C ALA A 100 -7.47 3.13 0.27
N LEU A 101 -8.65 2.80 -0.27
CA LEU A 101 -9.45 1.66 0.21
C LEU A 101 -8.69 0.34 0.08
N GLY A 102 -8.01 0.12 -1.04
CA GLY A 102 -7.19 -1.07 -1.27
C GLY A 102 -6.07 -1.23 -0.23
N LEU A 103 -5.36 -0.14 0.10
CA LEU A 103 -4.31 -0.13 1.13
C LEU A 103 -4.87 -0.44 2.52
N LEU A 104 -6.02 0.15 2.89
CA LEU A 104 -6.69 -0.11 4.17
C LEU A 104 -7.20 -1.55 4.27
N ALA A 105 -7.84 -2.04 3.22
CA ALA A 105 -8.35 -3.42 3.17
C ALA A 105 -7.20 -4.43 3.25
N LEU A 106 -6.11 -4.18 2.54
CA LEU A 106 -4.91 -5.02 2.59
C LEU A 106 -4.29 -5.03 3.98
N PHE A 107 -4.22 -3.87 4.66
CA PHE A 107 -3.74 -3.80 6.03
C PHE A 107 -4.62 -4.61 7.00
N ALA A 108 -5.95 -4.50 6.88
CA ALA A 108 -6.87 -5.32 7.67
C ALA A 108 -6.65 -6.83 7.44
N ALA A 109 -6.37 -7.22 6.18
CA ALA A 109 -6.00 -8.60 5.85
C ALA A 109 -4.63 -9.00 6.42
N ASP A 110 -3.67 -8.07 6.49
CA ASP A 110 -2.34 -8.31 7.08
C ASP A 110 -2.40 -8.53 8.60
N LEU A 111 -3.34 -7.87 9.29
CA LEU A 111 -3.57 -8.13 10.71
C LEU A 111 -4.03 -9.58 10.95
N ARG A 112 -4.93 -10.09 10.11
CA ARG A 112 -5.37 -11.49 10.17
C ARG A 112 -4.22 -12.43 9.82
N LEU A 113 -3.51 -12.15 8.72
CA LEU A 113 -2.37 -12.94 8.29
C LEU A 113 -1.33 -13.11 9.40
N THR A 114 -1.02 -12.03 10.13
CA THR A 114 -0.06 -12.07 11.24
C THR A 114 -0.58 -12.90 12.41
N ARG A 115 -1.87 -12.81 12.74
CA ARG A 115 -2.50 -13.63 13.80
C ARG A 115 -2.44 -15.11 13.47
N ASP A 116 -2.59 -15.46 12.19
CA ASP A 116 -2.59 -16.83 11.70
C ASP A 116 -1.16 -17.37 11.42
N GLY A 117 -0.12 -16.60 11.80
CA GLY A 117 1.28 -17.01 11.63
C GLY A 117 1.83 -16.85 10.21
N GLY A 118 1.07 -16.25 9.31
CA GLY A 118 1.45 -16.04 7.91
C GLY A 118 2.34 -14.82 7.66
N ALA A 119 2.63 -14.02 8.69
CA ALA A 119 3.55 -12.90 8.64
C ALA A 119 4.31 -12.74 9.98
N PRO A 120 5.50 -12.11 9.97
CA PRO A 120 6.25 -11.86 11.18
C PRO A 120 5.48 -10.99 12.17
N ALA A 121 5.67 -11.21 13.49
CA ALA A 121 4.96 -10.47 14.54
C ALA A 121 5.17 -8.94 14.49
N TRP A 122 6.28 -8.47 13.92
CA TRP A 122 6.58 -7.04 13.75
C TRP A 122 5.88 -6.41 12.52
N TRP A 123 5.31 -7.22 11.62
CA TRP A 123 4.73 -6.77 10.36
C TRP A 123 3.66 -5.68 10.53
N PRO A 124 2.65 -5.83 11.40
CA PRO A 124 1.64 -4.78 11.61
C PRO A 124 2.23 -3.47 12.15
N ALA A 125 3.25 -3.55 13.01
CA ALA A 125 3.91 -2.36 13.58
C ALA A 125 4.61 -1.52 12.51
N LEU A 126 5.14 -2.15 11.46
CA LEU A 126 5.65 -1.45 10.28
C LEU A 126 4.53 -0.92 9.39
N ARG A 127 3.51 -1.75 9.16
CA ARG A 127 2.47 -1.50 8.15
C ARG A 127 1.51 -0.38 8.51
N TRP A 128 1.12 -0.25 9.80
CA TRP A 128 0.08 0.71 10.18
C TRP A 128 0.45 2.17 9.87
N PRO A 129 1.66 2.71 10.21
CA PRO A 129 1.99 4.10 9.90
C PRO A 129 2.13 4.33 8.39
N LEU A 130 2.61 3.34 7.65
CA LEU A 130 2.77 3.42 6.19
C LEU A 130 1.41 3.45 5.50
N THR A 131 0.50 2.58 5.90
CA THR A 131 -0.86 2.53 5.34
C THR A 131 -1.63 3.80 5.66
N LEU A 132 -1.55 4.29 6.89
CA LEU A 132 -2.24 5.51 7.31
C LEU A 132 -1.70 6.73 6.55
N GLY A 133 -0.38 6.91 6.49
CA GLY A 133 0.26 8.02 5.78
C GLY A 133 -0.06 8.02 4.28
N ALA A 134 0.01 6.86 3.63
CA ALA A 134 -0.33 6.72 2.21
C ALA A 134 -1.83 7.00 1.96
N SER A 135 -2.72 6.42 2.77
CA SER A 135 -4.17 6.61 2.60
C SER A 135 -4.61 8.05 2.85
N ILE A 136 -4.03 8.74 3.83
CA ILE A 136 -4.29 10.16 4.07
C ILE A 136 -3.81 10.99 2.87
N SER A 137 -2.60 10.75 2.36
CA SER A 137 -2.07 11.47 1.21
C SER A 137 -2.96 11.31 -0.03
N LEU A 138 -3.41 10.08 -0.31
CA LEU A 138 -4.35 9.80 -1.40
C LEU A 138 -5.70 10.52 -1.19
N ALA A 139 -6.26 10.45 0.03
CA ALA A 139 -7.54 11.07 0.35
C ALA A 139 -7.48 12.60 0.24
N LEU A 140 -6.41 13.24 0.70
CA LEU A 140 -6.22 14.70 0.57
C LEU A 140 -6.13 15.11 -0.90
N ALA A 141 -5.42 14.35 -1.72
CA ALA A 141 -5.27 14.65 -3.15
C ALA A 141 -6.55 14.40 -3.98
N MET A 142 -7.60 13.80 -3.40
CA MET A 142 -8.93 13.74 -4.05
C MET A 142 -9.58 15.11 -4.18
N ALA A 143 -9.15 16.08 -3.39
CA ALA A 143 -9.67 17.45 -3.43
C ALA A 143 -8.90 18.38 -4.40
N ALA A 144 -7.89 17.84 -5.08
CA ALA A 144 -7.03 18.57 -6.01
C ALA A 144 -7.61 18.69 -7.42
#